data_ae428cfe8e07a2e60edc88126e7d7a06
#
_entry.id   ae428cfe8e07a2e60edc88126e7d7a06
#
_cell.length_a   1.000
_cell.length_b   1.000
_cell.length_c   1.000
_cell.angle_alpha   90.00
_cell.angle_beta   90.00
_cell.angle_gamma   90.00
#
_symmetry.space_group_name_H-M   'P 1'
#
loop_
_entity.id
_entity.type
_entity.pdbx_description
1 polymer ?
#
loop_
_entity_poly.entity_id
_entity_poly.type
_entity_poly.pdbx_seq_one_letter_code
_entity_poly.pdbx_strand_id
1 'polypeptide(L)'
;GLGDVYKRQIKNDPFHKGVSANEYASADEPGSAVHYLDIVILSALEVDVNFNVNVLVGSDGVIRGAVGGHPDTAADSALSIIVCPLMRGRIPCVVDEVTTLITPGSTVDVVVTEYGIAVNPRRPEIAECLREAGLKIVDIHDLKELALKSIGVPDPLPFGEKVVGVVMNRDGSVMDVIMNIED
;
A
#
# COMPACT_ATOMS: atom_id res chain seq x y z
N GLY A 1 -8.11 28.21 0.30
CA GLY A 1 -8.45 26.79 0.21
C GLY A 1 -8.34 26.09 1.57
N LEU A 2 -8.71 24.82 1.62
CA LEU A 2 -8.65 24.00 2.84
C LEU A 2 -7.27 24.03 3.52
N GLY A 3 -6.18 24.13 2.73
CA GLY A 3 -4.83 24.24 3.26
C GLY A 3 -4.56 25.42 4.18
N ASP A 4 -5.25 26.54 4.01
CA ASP A 4 -5.06 27.72 4.86
C ASP A 4 -5.76 27.57 6.21
N VAL A 5 -6.88 26.83 6.26
CA VAL A 5 -7.59 26.54 7.51
C VAL A 5 -6.75 25.61 8.36
N TYR A 6 -6.19 24.54 7.79
CA TYR A 6 -5.29 23.61 8.49
C TYR A 6 -4.02 24.30 8.98
N LYS A 7 -3.38 25.14 8.16
CA LYS A 7 -2.18 25.90 8.58
C LYS A 7 -2.45 26.81 9.77
N ARG A 8 -3.61 27.44 9.82
CA ARG A 8 -4.03 28.26 10.97
C ARG A 8 -4.24 27.43 12.23
N GLN A 9 -4.92 26.29 12.10
CA GLN A 9 -5.15 25.37 13.23
C GLN A 9 -3.83 24.86 13.78
N ILE A 10 -2.95 24.31 12.93
CA ILE A 10 -1.64 23.80 13.33
C ILE A 10 -0.79 24.88 14.01
N LYS A 11 -0.80 26.12 13.50
CA LYS A 11 -0.03 27.22 14.06
C LYS A 11 -0.48 27.66 15.46
N ASN A 12 -1.76 27.53 15.76
CA ASN A 12 -2.37 28.07 16.98
C ASN A 12 -2.75 27.00 18.02
N ASP A 13 -2.68 25.72 17.64
CA ASP A 13 -3.01 24.61 18.53
C ASP A 13 -1.76 24.04 19.17
N PRO A 14 -1.62 24.11 20.51
CA PRO A 14 -0.43 23.62 21.21
C PRO A 14 -0.25 22.09 21.12
N PHE A 15 -1.26 21.35 20.71
CA PHE A 15 -1.19 19.88 20.51
C PHE A 15 -0.69 19.50 19.12
N HIS A 16 -0.52 20.45 18.20
CA HIS A 16 0.04 20.20 16.88
C HIS A 16 1.53 20.54 16.84
N LYS A 17 2.30 19.59 16.33
CA LYS A 17 3.73 19.75 16.05
C LYS A 17 4.02 19.42 14.60
N GLY A 18 4.69 20.32 13.89
CA GLY A 18 5.27 20.00 12.59
C GLY A 18 6.53 19.16 12.79
N VAL A 19 6.60 18.00 12.16
CA VAL A 19 7.76 17.10 12.24
C VAL A 19 8.26 16.77 10.85
N SER A 20 9.54 16.41 10.72
CA SER A 20 10.09 15.88 9.48
C SER A 20 9.53 14.47 9.19
N ALA A 21 9.64 14.02 7.93
CA ALA A 21 9.30 12.65 7.58
C ALA A 21 10.13 11.62 8.36
N ASN A 22 11.37 11.98 8.69
CA ASN A 22 12.27 11.16 9.50
C ASN A 22 11.76 10.99 10.93
N GLU A 23 11.40 12.10 11.62
CA GLU A 23 10.80 12.05 12.96
C GLU A 23 9.44 11.34 12.98
N TYR A 24 8.71 11.36 11.86
CA TYR A 24 7.39 10.76 11.77
C TYR A 24 7.45 9.25 11.53
N ALA A 25 8.19 8.80 10.51
CA ALA A 25 8.02 7.48 9.93
C ALA A 25 9.32 6.67 9.74
N SER A 26 10.48 7.17 10.22
CA SER A 26 11.70 6.39 10.09
C SER A 26 11.77 5.30 11.16
N ALA A 27 11.70 4.04 10.75
CA ALA A 27 11.90 2.90 11.66
C ALA A 27 13.30 2.88 12.28
N ASP A 28 14.30 3.46 11.59
CA ASP A 28 15.69 3.50 12.06
C ASP A 28 16.01 4.69 12.98
N GLU A 29 15.08 5.68 13.07
CA GLU A 29 15.29 6.89 13.87
C GLU A 29 14.77 6.68 15.30
N PRO A 30 15.62 6.72 16.33
CA PRO A 30 15.19 6.59 17.71
C PRO A 30 14.14 7.64 18.09
N GLY A 31 12.99 7.19 18.58
CA GLY A 31 11.90 8.06 19.00
C GLY A 31 10.98 8.54 17.86
N SER A 32 11.11 7.98 16.68
CA SER A 32 10.16 8.21 15.58
C SER A 32 8.74 7.87 16.02
N ALA A 33 7.76 8.66 15.56
CA ALA A 33 6.35 8.47 15.93
C ALA A 33 5.80 7.11 15.48
N VAL A 34 6.34 6.53 14.41
CA VAL A 34 5.92 5.22 13.88
C VAL A 34 6.09 4.08 14.89
N HIS A 35 7.07 4.14 15.79
CA HIS A 35 7.27 3.13 16.85
C HIS A 35 6.11 3.02 17.84
N TYR A 36 5.25 4.02 17.89
CA TYR A 36 4.07 4.08 18.75
C TYR A 36 2.76 3.93 17.98
N LEU A 37 2.84 3.55 16.72
CA LEU A 37 1.70 3.43 15.84
C LEU A 37 1.10 2.02 15.97
N ASP A 38 -0.05 1.93 16.67
CA ASP A 38 -0.75 0.65 16.83
C ASP A 38 -1.32 0.15 15.51
N ILE A 39 -1.95 1.04 14.73
CA ILE A 39 -2.63 0.66 13.48
C ILE A 39 -2.33 1.71 12.42
N VAL A 40 -1.96 1.25 11.24
CA VAL A 40 -1.94 2.06 10.02
C VAL A 40 -2.95 1.54 9.01
N ILE A 41 -3.69 2.46 8.39
CA ILE A 41 -4.62 2.17 7.29
C ILE A 41 -4.12 2.90 6.06
N LEU A 42 -3.79 2.16 5.04
CA LEU A 42 -3.18 2.64 3.81
C LEU A 42 -4.04 2.25 2.60
N SER A 43 -3.96 3.02 1.53
CA SER A 43 -4.61 2.70 0.26
C SER A 43 -3.66 2.03 -0.71
N ALA A 44 -4.19 1.41 -1.77
CA ALA A 44 -3.37 0.83 -2.83
C ALA A 44 -3.93 1.15 -4.21
N LEU A 45 -3.08 1.25 -5.21
CA LEU A 45 -3.45 1.12 -6.62
C LEU A 45 -3.61 -0.36 -6.97
N GLU A 46 -2.64 -1.17 -6.55
CA GLU A 46 -2.62 -2.62 -6.72
C GLU A 46 -2.09 -3.28 -5.46
N VAL A 47 -2.58 -4.48 -5.19
CA VAL A 47 -2.03 -5.42 -4.21
C VAL A 47 -1.86 -6.76 -4.89
N ASP A 48 -0.71 -7.41 -4.75
CA ASP A 48 -0.54 -8.74 -5.33
C ASP A 48 -0.86 -9.88 -4.34
N VAL A 49 -0.83 -11.11 -4.86
CA VAL A 49 -1.10 -12.31 -4.07
C VAL A 49 -0.07 -12.59 -2.99
N ASN A 50 1.07 -11.90 -3.01
CA ASN A 50 2.09 -11.92 -1.97
C ASN A 50 1.98 -10.74 -1.00
N PHE A 51 0.87 -9.98 -1.05
CA PHE A 51 0.61 -8.78 -0.25
C PHE A 51 1.53 -7.60 -0.55
N ASN A 52 2.33 -7.63 -1.61
CA ASN A 52 3.07 -6.47 -2.07
C ASN A 52 2.10 -5.38 -2.54
N VAL A 53 2.46 -4.11 -2.34
CA VAL A 53 1.59 -2.98 -2.64
C VAL A 53 2.25 -2.00 -3.58
N ASN A 54 1.48 -1.57 -4.58
CA ASN A 54 1.80 -0.47 -5.47
C ASN A 54 0.87 0.71 -5.20
N VAL A 55 1.45 1.91 -5.03
CA VAL A 55 0.73 3.19 -4.90
C VAL A 55 1.23 4.24 -5.90
N LEU A 56 2.12 3.87 -6.80
CA LEU A 56 2.89 4.80 -7.64
C LEU A 56 2.47 4.75 -9.11
N VAL A 57 2.63 3.62 -9.75
CA VAL A 57 2.40 3.45 -11.18
C VAL A 57 1.02 2.81 -11.39
N GLY A 58 0.15 3.48 -12.15
CA GLY A 58 -1.13 2.91 -12.54
C GLY A 58 -0.97 1.75 -13.54
N SER A 59 -2.00 0.94 -13.68
CA SER A 59 -2.06 -0.15 -14.66
C SER A 59 -2.04 0.29 -16.13
N ASP A 60 -2.00 1.59 -16.37
CA ASP A 60 -1.78 2.23 -17.68
C ASP A 60 -0.35 2.77 -17.83
N GLY A 61 0.56 2.44 -16.90
CA GLY A 61 1.95 2.91 -16.87
C GLY A 61 2.15 4.35 -16.43
N VAL A 62 1.08 5.06 -16.08
CA VAL A 62 1.18 6.47 -15.66
C VAL A 62 1.48 6.57 -14.17
N ILE A 63 2.49 7.37 -13.81
CA ILE A 63 2.80 7.68 -12.42
C ILE A 63 1.67 8.56 -11.85
N ARG A 64 0.93 8.04 -10.88
CA ARG A 64 -0.26 8.68 -10.30
C ARG A 64 -0.08 9.11 -8.85
N GLY A 65 0.92 8.61 -8.18
CA GLY A 65 1.14 8.84 -6.77
C GLY A 65 2.59 9.11 -6.42
N ALA A 66 2.89 8.91 -5.15
CA ALA A 66 4.23 9.00 -4.61
C ALA A 66 4.38 7.96 -3.49
N VAL A 67 5.60 7.51 -3.26
CA VAL A 67 5.94 6.55 -2.21
C VAL A 67 5.53 7.10 -0.84
N GLY A 68 5.94 8.35 -0.54
CA GLY A 68 5.67 8.97 0.77
C GLY A 68 6.18 8.12 1.92
N GLY A 69 5.42 8.09 3.01
CA GLY A 69 5.70 7.23 4.18
C GLY A 69 4.98 5.88 4.14
N HIS A 70 4.47 5.45 2.99
CA HIS A 70 3.67 4.23 2.89
C HIS A 70 4.43 2.97 3.34
N PRO A 71 5.65 2.67 2.81
CA PRO A 71 6.42 1.52 3.26
C PRO A 71 6.89 1.64 4.70
N ASP A 72 7.24 2.85 5.14
CA ASP A 72 7.78 3.10 6.45
C ASP A 72 6.76 2.88 7.56
N THR A 73 5.55 3.43 7.37
CA THR A 73 4.46 3.25 8.34
C THR A 73 3.92 1.83 8.36
N ALA A 74 3.93 1.13 7.22
CA ALA A 74 3.58 -0.28 7.17
C ALA A 74 4.60 -1.16 7.89
N ALA A 75 5.90 -0.81 7.79
CA ALA A 75 6.98 -1.63 8.33
C ALA A 75 6.99 -1.68 9.86
N ASP A 76 6.65 -0.58 10.53
CA ASP A 76 6.84 -0.43 11.98
C ASP A 76 5.54 -0.28 12.79
N SER A 77 4.38 -0.23 12.14
CA SER A 77 3.10 -0.28 12.85
C SER A 77 2.83 -1.69 13.39
N ALA A 78 2.14 -1.79 14.53
CA ALA A 78 1.78 -3.09 15.11
C ALA A 78 0.77 -3.86 14.22
N LEU A 79 -0.07 -3.13 13.46
CA LEU A 79 -1.02 -3.69 12.50
C LEU A 79 -1.09 -2.81 11.25
N SER A 80 -0.75 -3.38 10.10
CA SER A 80 -0.81 -2.73 8.79
C SER A 80 -2.00 -3.24 7.97
N ILE A 81 -2.91 -2.33 7.61
CA ILE A 81 -4.14 -2.63 6.87
C ILE A 81 -4.13 -1.88 5.55
N ILE A 82 -4.23 -2.60 4.45
CA ILE A 82 -4.44 -2.03 3.12
C ILE A 82 -5.93 -2.04 2.79
N VAL A 83 -6.46 -0.91 2.37
CA VAL A 83 -7.85 -0.79 1.92
C VAL A 83 -7.87 -0.38 0.45
N CYS A 84 -8.44 -1.21 -0.38
CA CYS A 84 -8.65 -0.90 -1.79
C CYS A 84 -9.95 -1.54 -2.30
N PRO A 85 -10.60 -0.97 -3.33
CA PRO A 85 -11.67 -1.68 -4.00
C PRO A 85 -11.10 -2.93 -4.70
N LEU A 86 -11.91 -3.95 -4.93
CA LEU A 86 -11.47 -5.11 -5.71
C LEU A 86 -11.10 -4.72 -7.14
N MET A 87 -11.82 -3.74 -7.68
CA MET A 87 -11.64 -3.24 -9.05
C MET A 87 -11.90 -1.73 -9.11
N ARG A 88 -11.22 -1.03 -10.02
CA ARG A 88 -11.50 0.36 -10.40
C ARG A 88 -11.97 0.40 -11.85
N GLY A 89 -13.29 0.41 -12.05
CA GLY A 89 -13.86 0.24 -13.39
C GLY A 89 -13.49 -1.12 -13.97
N ARG A 90 -12.68 -1.16 -15.01
CA ARG A 90 -12.19 -2.39 -15.66
C ARG A 90 -10.75 -2.73 -15.30
N ILE A 91 -10.24 -2.20 -14.21
CA ILE A 91 -8.86 -2.40 -13.75
C ILE A 91 -8.91 -3.20 -12.45
N PRO A 92 -8.27 -4.39 -12.35
CA PRO A 92 -8.18 -5.13 -11.11
C PRO A 92 -7.25 -4.39 -10.14
N CYS A 93 -7.60 -4.40 -8.84
CA CYS A 93 -6.71 -3.90 -7.80
C CYS A 93 -6.00 -5.04 -7.06
N VAL A 94 -6.52 -6.26 -7.15
CA VAL A 94 -5.82 -7.46 -6.67
C VAL A 94 -5.30 -8.23 -7.89
N VAL A 95 -3.98 -8.39 -7.96
CA VAL A 95 -3.24 -8.87 -9.14
C VAL A 95 -2.30 -10.03 -8.80
N ASP A 96 -1.66 -10.65 -9.79
CA ASP A 96 -0.64 -11.68 -9.55
C ASP A 96 0.67 -11.06 -9.04
N GLU A 97 1.08 -9.95 -9.65
CA GLU A 97 2.28 -9.19 -9.32
C GLU A 97 2.00 -7.70 -9.52
N VAL A 98 2.43 -6.87 -8.59
CA VAL A 98 2.26 -5.42 -8.70
C VAL A 98 3.14 -4.82 -9.78
N THR A 99 2.63 -3.83 -10.50
CA THR A 99 3.38 -3.12 -11.55
C THR A 99 4.67 -2.48 -11.02
N THR A 100 4.66 -2.04 -9.77
CA THR A 100 5.83 -1.46 -9.09
C THR A 100 5.75 -1.76 -7.61
N LEU A 101 6.81 -2.30 -7.04
CA LEU A 101 6.88 -2.59 -5.61
C LEU A 101 7.17 -1.31 -4.81
N ILE A 102 6.21 -0.92 -3.98
CA ILE A 102 6.35 0.23 -3.08
C ILE A 102 6.36 -0.21 -1.62
N THR A 103 5.51 -1.14 -1.23
CA THR A 103 5.46 -1.65 0.15
C THR A 103 5.54 -3.16 0.10
N PRO A 104 6.60 -3.75 0.67
CA PRO A 104 6.78 -5.19 0.68
C PRO A 104 5.66 -5.90 1.44
N GLY A 105 5.16 -7.00 0.90
CA GLY A 105 4.12 -7.81 1.53
C GLY A 105 4.51 -8.37 2.89
N SER A 106 5.80 -8.43 3.18
CA SER A 106 6.31 -8.78 4.51
C SER A 106 5.90 -7.80 5.61
N THR A 107 5.48 -6.59 5.26
CA THR A 107 5.07 -5.52 6.18
C THR A 107 3.56 -5.25 6.14
N VAL A 108 2.81 -6.01 5.34
CA VAL A 108 1.35 -5.87 5.21
C VAL A 108 0.66 -7.04 5.88
N ASP A 109 -0.23 -6.76 6.83
CA ASP A 109 -0.92 -7.79 7.60
C ASP A 109 -2.30 -8.15 7.01
N VAL A 110 -3.04 -7.16 6.56
CA VAL A 110 -4.43 -7.32 6.13
C VAL A 110 -4.73 -6.51 4.88
N VAL A 111 -5.48 -7.10 3.96
CA VAL A 111 -6.06 -6.43 2.79
C VAL A 111 -7.57 -6.47 2.90
N VAL A 112 -8.22 -5.31 2.84
CA VAL A 112 -9.67 -5.15 2.95
C VAL A 112 -10.23 -4.67 1.62
N THR A 113 -11.20 -5.40 1.12
CA THR A 113 -12.00 -5.04 -0.05
C THR A 113 -13.50 -5.11 0.28
N GLU A 114 -14.35 -4.59 -0.59
CA GLU A 114 -15.81 -4.73 -0.46
C GLU A 114 -16.31 -6.18 -0.63
N TYR A 115 -15.47 -7.10 -1.07
CA TYR A 115 -15.81 -8.51 -1.25
C TYR A 115 -15.31 -9.43 -0.13
N GLY A 116 -14.37 -8.97 0.68
CA GLY A 116 -13.85 -9.72 1.81
C GLY A 116 -12.51 -9.19 2.31
N ILE A 117 -12.02 -9.84 3.34
CA ILE A 117 -10.78 -9.49 4.03
C ILE A 117 -9.78 -10.62 3.80
N ALA A 118 -8.63 -10.32 3.21
CA ALA A 118 -7.51 -11.24 3.13
C ALA A 118 -6.51 -10.93 4.23
N VAL A 119 -6.09 -11.95 4.97
CA VAL A 119 -5.08 -11.83 6.03
C VAL A 119 -3.81 -12.51 5.55
N ASN A 120 -2.68 -11.82 5.71
CA ASN A 120 -1.39 -12.37 5.36
C ASN A 120 -1.15 -13.69 6.13
N PRO A 121 -0.76 -14.78 5.47
CA PRO A 121 -0.51 -16.08 6.11
C PRO A 121 0.51 -16.04 7.26
N ARG A 122 1.30 -14.99 7.35
CA ARG A 122 2.26 -14.76 8.45
C ARG A 122 1.58 -14.33 9.76
N ARG A 123 0.30 -13.95 9.71
CA ARG A 123 -0.48 -13.41 10.83
C ARG A 123 -1.74 -14.27 11.11
N PRO A 124 -1.57 -15.57 11.36
CA PRO A 124 -2.70 -16.48 11.58
C PRO A 124 -3.57 -16.07 12.78
N GLU A 125 -2.98 -15.47 13.80
CA GLU A 125 -3.69 -14.96 14.98
C GLU A 125 -4.69 -13.85 14.63
N ILE A 126 -4.38 -12.99 13.65
CA ILE A 126 -5.31 -11.96 13.18
C ILE A 126 -6.47 -12.62 12.44
N ALA A 127 -6.18 -13.62 11.60
CA ALA A 127 -7.22 -14.31 10.85
C ALA A 127 -8.21 -15.05 11.80
N GLU A 128 -7.72 -15.62 12.88
CA GLU A 128 -8.56 -16.27 13.89
C GLU A 128 -9.44 -15.25 14.62
N CYS A 129 -8.85 -14.17 15.13
CA CYS A 129 -9.56 -13.08 15.79
C CYS A 129 -10.69 -12.50 14.93
N LEU A 130 -10.41 -12.25 13.65
CA LEU A 130 -11.40 -11.70 12.73
C LEU A 130 -12.52 -12.69 12.41
N ARG A 131 -12.23 -13.99 12.31
CA ARG A 131 -13.26 -15.03 12.14
C ARG A 131 -14.16 -15.14 13.38
N GLU A 132 -13.58 -15.09 14.57
CA GLU A 132 -14.34 -15.09 15.83
C GLU A 132 -15.24 -13.86 15.95
N ALA A 133 -14.81 -12.72 15.42
CA ALA A 133 -15.62 -11.51 15.30
C ALA A 133 -16.72 -11.59 14.22
N GLY A 134 -16.82 -12.71 13.49
CA GLY A 134 -17.84 -12.92 12.47
C GLY A 134 -17.54 -12.23 11.14
N LEU A 135 -16.31 -11.82 10.90
CA LEU A 135 -15.92 -11.15 9.65
C LEU A 135 -15.62 -12.16 8.55
N LYS A 136 -15.91 -11.78 7.31
CA LYS A 136 -15.69 -12.63 6.13
C LYS A 136 -14.21 -12.62 5.74
N ILE A 137 -13.48 -13.65 6.13
CA ILE A 137 -12.11 -13.88 5.68
C ILE A 137 -12.12 -14.71 4.40
N VAL A 138 -11.33 -14.28 3.43
CA VAL A 138 -11.18 -14.92 2.11
C VAL A 138 -9.70 -15.08 1.79
N ASP A 139 -9.38 -15.98 0.87
CA ASP A 139 -8.03 -16.07 0.31
C ASP A 139 -7.80 -14.91 -0.66
N ILE A 140 -6.58 -14.34 -0.67
CA ILE A 140 -6.23 -13.26 -1.59
C ILE A 140 -6.27 -13.72 -3.06
N HIS A 141 -5.99 -15.01 -3.31
CA HIS A 141 -6.13 -15.61 -4.63
C HIS A 141 -7.59 -15.63 -5.10
N ASP A 142 -8.54 -15.91 -4.19
CA ASP A 142 -9.97 -15.86 -4.51
C ASP A 142 -10.41 -14.45 -4.89
N LEU A 143 -9.88 -13.42 -4.22
CA LEU A 143 -10.13 -12.01 -4.57
C LEU A 143 -9.61 -11.69 -5.97
N LYS A 144 -8.39 -12.11 -6.30
CA LYS A 144 -7.81 -11.93 -7.64
C LYS A 144 -8.66 -12.62 -8.71
N GLU A 145 -9.01 -13.88 -8.49
CA GLU A 145 -9.85 -14.63 -9.44
C GLU A 145 -11.22 -13.98 -9.64
N LEU A 146 -11.82 -13.48 -8.57
CA LEU A 146 -13.10 -12.77 -8.65
C LEU A 146 -12.97 -11.48 -9.48
N ALA A 147 -11.88 -10.72 -9.29
CA ALA A 147 -11.60 -9.54 -10.10
C ALA A 147 -11.49 -9.90 -11.58
N LEU A 148 -10.61 -10.83 -11.94
CA LEU A 148 -10.39 -11.24 -13.32
C LEU A 148 -11.65 -11.84 -13.99
N LYS A 149 -12.43 -12.62 -13.23
CA LYS A 149 -13.71 -13.16 -13.72
C LYS A 149 -14.71 -12.04 -14.03
N SER A 150 -14.67 -10.96 -13.30
CA SER A 150 -15.62 -9.85 -13.43
C SER A 150 -15.30 -8.91 -14.61
N ILE A 151 -14.02 -8.71 -14.91
CA ILE A 151 -13.57 -7.69 -15.88
C ILE A 151 -12.73 -8.24 -17.04
N GLY A 152 -12.34 -9.50 -16.97
CA GLY A 152 -11.36 -10.11 -17.89
C GLY A 152 -9.92 -9.85 -17.46
N VAL A 153 -8.99 -10.47 -18.18
CA VAL A 153 -7.56 -10.27 -17.99
C VAL A 153 -7.17 -9.00 -18.75
N PRO A 154 -6.58 -7.98 -18.09
CA PRO A 154 -6.08 -6.80 -18.79
C PRO A 154 -4.95 -7.15 -19.76
N ASP A 155 -4.83 -6.40 -20.84
CA ASP A 155 -3.66 -6.49 -21.71
C ASP A 155 -2.41 -6.05 -20.92
N PRO A 156 -1.28 -6.76 -21.11
CA PRO A 156 -0.03 -6.38 -20.47
C PRO A 156 0.46 -5.02 -20.99
N LEU A 157 1.06 -4.23 -20.11
CA LEU A 157 1.68 -2.98 -20.53
C LEU A 157 2.93 -3.26 -21.38
N PRO A 158 3.16 -2.50 -22.47
CA PRO A 158 4.33 -2.62 -23.30
C PRO A 158 5.55 -1.96 -22.63
N PHE A 159 6.04 -2.56 -21.56
CA PHE A 159 7.26 -2.09 -20.92
C PHE A 159 8.48 -2.31 -21.81
N GLY A 160 9.29 -1.24 -21.96
CA GLY A 160 10.57 -1.31 -22.62
C GLY A 160 11.72 -1.70 -21.67
N GLU A 161 12.94 -1.62 -22.16
CA GLU A 161 14.15 -2.00 -21.41
C GLU A 161 14.81 -0.83 -20.66
N LYS A 162 14.33 0.40 -20.83
CA LYS A 162 14.95 1.59 -20.25
C LYS A 162 14.39 1.88 -18.85
N VAL A 163 15.26 1.88 -17.84
CA VAL A 163 14.94 2.36 -16.49
C VAL A 163 14.76 3.88 -16.53
N VAL A 164 13.58 4.37 -16.13
CA VAL A 164 13.23 5.80 -16.05
C VAL A 164 13.10 6.30 -14.62
N GLY A 165 13.04 5.41 -13.64
CA GLY A 165 13.00 5.73 -12.24
C GLY A 165 13.48 4.58 -11.37
N VAL A 166 13.84 4.90 -10.13
CA VAL A 166 14.27 3.92 -9.12
C VAL A 166 13.44 4.16 -7.87
N VAL A 167 12.85 3.10 -7.34
CA VAL A 167 12.18 3.11 -6.04
C VAL A 167 13.22 2.76 -4.98
N MET A 168 13.50 3.70 -4.11
CA MET A 168 14.48 3.51 -3.05
C MET A 168 13.81 3.32 -1.71
N ASN A 169 14.31 2.38 -0.95
CA ASN A 169 13.99 2.20 0.44
C ASN A 169 14.68 3.27 1.29
N ARG A 170 14.28 3.44 2.54
CA ARG A 170 14.82 4.45 3.46
C ARG A 170 16.31 4.24 3.77
N ASP A 171 16.76 3.00 3.86
CA ASP A 171 18.18 2.63 4.07
C ASP A 171 19.07 2.89 2.84
N GLY A 172 18.49 3.40 1.74
CA GLY A 172 19.18 3.64 0.48
C GLY A 172 19.29 2.44 -0.44
N SER A 173 18.76 1.29 -0.05
CA SER A 173 18.67 0.13 -0.95
C SER A 173 17.63 0.36 -2.04
N VAL A 174 17.84 -0.27 -3.20
CA VAL A 174 16.88 -0.26 -4.31
C VAL A 174 15.82 -1.31 -4.03
N MET A 175 14.56 -0.87 -3.98
CA MET A 175 13.41 -1.74 -3.80
C MET A 175 12.87 -2.23 -5.14
N ASP A 176 12.80 -1.32 -6.13
CA ASP A 176 12.30 -1.63 -7.47
C ASP A 176 12.78 -0.58 -8.49
N VAL A 177 12.49 -0.82 -9.77
CA VAL A 177 12.76 0.10 -10.87
C VAL A 177 11.48 0.37 -11.66
N ILE A 178 11.39 1.56 -12.24
CA ILE A 178 10.30 1.94 -13.13
C ILE A 178 10.83 1.91 -14.55
N MET A 179 10.21 1.09 -15.38
CA MET A 179 10.56 0.95 -16.79
C MET A 179 9.77 1.94 -17.65
N ASN A 180 10.35 2.33 -18.80
CA ASN A 180 9.60 3.12 -19.77
C ASN A 180 8.47 2.28 -20.38
N ILE A 181 7.45 2.97 -20.89
CA ILE A 181 6.44 2.39 -21.78
C ILE A 181 6.90 2.61 -23.22
N GLU A 182 6.73 1.63 -24.06
CA GLU A 182 6.94 1.71 -25.51
C GLU A 182 5.63 2.10 -26.20
N ASP A 183 5.73 2.93 -27.26
CA ASP A 183 4.59 3.38 -28.06
C ASP A 183 4.04 2.28 -28.98
#